data_8ce364c1700b1c96c404b46f0a44966d
#
_entry.id   8ce364c1700b1c96c404b46f0a44966d
#
_cell.length_a   1.000
_cell.length_b   1.000
_cell.length_c   1.000
_cell.angle_alpha   90.00
_cell.angle_beta   90.00
_cell.angle_gamma   90.00
#
_symmetry.space_group_name_H-M   'P 1'
#
loop_
_entity.id
_entity.type
_entity.pdbx_description
1 polymer ?
#
loop_
_entity_poly.entity_id
_entity_poly.type
_entity_poly.pdbx_seq_one_letter_code
_entity_poly.pdbx_strand_id
1 'polypeptide(L)'
;MRSALYIRVSTEDQARNGWSIEGQYNDLREYCDDKKYKVVRIYKDEGFSGSNINRPALERMLFDASENRFDIVVVWKYDRLSRDDIDFPLIVHNLKKNKVSIESMREPTPNDGSPYNEFIVGLLGLMASL
;
A
#
# COMPACT_ATOMS: atom_id res chain seq x y z
N MET A 1 4.54 14.70 -6.71
CA MET A 1 4.90 13.73 -5.67
C MET A 1 5.35 12.43 -6.31
N ARG A 2 6.47 11.88 -5.86
CA ARG A 2 6.99 10.62 -6.38
C ARG A 2 6.21 9.46 -5.75
N SER A 3 5.62 8.62 -6.58
CA SER A 3 4.77 7.54 -6.09
C SER A 3 5.36 6.17 -6.42
N ALA A 4 5.09 5.21 -5.54
CA ALA A 4 5.36 3.81 -5.76
C ALA A 4 4.02 3.07 -5.78
N LEU A 5 3.84 2.18 -6.74
CA LEU A 5 2.66 1.32 -6.81
C LEU A 5 2.97 0.00 -6.16
N TYR A 6 2.10 -0.48 -5.29
CA TYR A 6 2.20 -1.83 -4.77
C TYR A 6 0.99 -2.64 -5.20
N ILE A 7 1.23 -3.75 -5.87
CA ILE A 7 0.19 -4.62 -6.43
C ILE A 7 0.40 -6.02 -5.88
N ARG A 8 -0.65 -6.59 -5.33
CA ARG A 8 -0.63 -7.98 -4.86
C ARG A 8 -1.87 -8.71 -5.36
N VAL A 9 -1.65 -9.91 -5.87
CA VAL A 9 -2.75 -10.83 -6.21
C VAL A 9 -2.44 -12.19 -5.61
N SER A 10 -3.46 -12.80 -5.00
CA SER A 10 -3.39 -14.17 -4.56
C SER A 10 -3.87 -15.10 -5.67
N THR A 11 -3.74 -16.40 -5.46
CA THR A 11 -4.27 -17.39 -6.40
C THR A 11 -5.79 -17.23 -6.57
N GLU A 12 -6.51 -16.89 -5.49
CA GLU A 12 -7.95 -16.65 -5.55
C GLU A 12 -8.29 -15.39 -6.34
N ASP A 13 -7.51 -14.34 -6.17
CA ASP A 13 -7.73 -13.07 -6.87
C ASP A 13 -7.63 -13.23 -8.38
N GLN A 14 -6.72 -14.10 -8.84
CA GLN A 14 -6.51 -14.33 -10.27
C GLN A 14 -7.73 -14.92 -10.95
N ALA A 15 -8.60 -15.59 -10.19
CA ALA A 15 -9.84 -16.17 -10.73
C ALA A 15 -10.96 -15.14 -10.86
N ARG A 16 -10.79 -13.93 -10.36
CA ARG A 16 -11.80 -12.87 -10.36
C ARG A 16 -11.47 -11.81 -11.41
N ASN A 17 -12.51 -11.36 -12.14
CA ASN A 17 -12.35 -10.29 -13.12
C ASN A 17 -11.95 -8.98 -12.44
N GLY A 18 -10.93 -8.30 -13.00
CA GLY A 18 -10.47 -7.02 -12.51
C GLY A 18 -9.54 -7.09 -11.32
N TRP A 19 -9.28 -8.29 -10.79
CA TRP A 19 -8.39 -8.48 -9.65
C TRP A 19 -6.99 -8.93 -10.06
N SER A 20 -6.71 -8.97 -11.37
CA SER A 20 -5.41 -9.35 -11.91
C SER A 20 -4.37 -8.24 -11.65
N ILE A 21 -3.10 -8.60 -11.80
CA ILE A 21 -2.00 -7.63 -11.72
C ILE A 21 -2.19 -6.54 -12.77
N GLU A 22 -2.52 -6.94 -14.00
CA GLU A 22 -2.71 -5.99 -15.10
C GLU A 22 -3.86 -5.02 -14.83
N GLY A 23 -4.99 -5.53 -14.33
CA GLY A 23 -6.15 -4.70 -14.00
C GLY A 23 -5.83 -3.69 -12.91
N GLN A 24 -5.18 -4.13 -11.84
CA GLN A 24 -4.76 -3.23 -10.76
C GLN A 24 -3.75 -2.19 -11.27
N TYR A 25 -2.79 -2.62 -12.07
CA TYR A 25 -1.77 -1.73 -12.61
C TYR A 25 -2.39 -0.62 -13.46
N ASN A 26 -3.30 -0.99 -14.37
CA ASN A 26 -3.94 -0.01 -15.25
C ASN A 26 -4.77 1.00 -14.45
N ASP A 27 -5.54 0.52 -13.47
CA ASP A 27 -6.33 1.38 -12.59
C ASP A 27 -5.44 2.33 -11.79
N LEU A 28 -4.36 1.83 -11.24
CA LEU A 28 -3.45 2.64 -10.43
C LEU A 28 -2.70 3.68 -11.26
N ARG A 29 -2.31 3.33 -12.48
CA ARG A 29 -1.65 4.29 -13.37
C ARG A 29 -2.59 5.45 -13.70
N GLU A 30 -3.83 5.14 -14.05
CA GLU A 30 -4.82 6.17 -14.34
C GLU A 30 -5.09 7.03 -13.11
N TYR A 31 -5.21 6.40 -11.94
CA TYR A 31 -5.42 7.12 -10.69
C TYR A 31 -4.27 8.08 -10.40
N CYS A 32 -3.03 7.64 -10.56
CA CYS A 32 -1.86 8.49 -10.35
C CYS A 32 -1.77 9.63 -11.37
N ASP A 33 -2.13 9.35 -12.61
CA ASP A 33 -2.15 10.40 -13.65
C ASP A 33 -3.16 11.48 -13.29
N ASP A 34 -4.35 11.10 -12.82
CA ASP A 34 -5.38 12.04 -12.40
C ASP A 34 -4.94 12.88 -11.19
N LYS A 35 -4.20 12.29 -10.28
CA LYS A 35 -3.66 12.97 -9.09
C LYS A 35 -2.37 13.73 -9.39
N LYS A 36 -1.81 13.56 -10.59
CA LYS A 36 -0.53 14.15 -11.00
C LYS A 36 0.65 13.64 -10.16
N TYR A 37 0.57 12.38 -9.73
CA TYR A 37 1.67 11.70 -9.07
C TYR A 37 2.58 11.11 -10.13
N LYS A 38 3.89 11.26 -9.96
CA LYS A 38 4.87 10.64 -10.85
C LYS A 38 5.18 9.24 -10.34
N VAL A 39 4.85 8.22 -11.12
CA VAL A 39 5.14 6.83 -10.75
C VAL A 39 6.61 6.54 -11.01
N VAL A 40 7.38 6.29 -9.94
CA VAL A 40 8.83 6.07 -10.04
C VAL A 40 9.22 4.63 -9.72
N ARG A 41 8.34 3.86 -9.05
CA ARG A 41 8.59 2.47 -8.68
C ARG A 41 7.31 1.67 -8.78
N ILE A 42 7.44 0.39 -9.15
CA ILE A 42 6.31 -0.54 -9.21
C ILE A 42 6.75 -1.85 -8.55
N TYR A 43 5.96 -2.32 -7.59
CA TYR A 43 6.24 -3.54 -6.84
C TYR A 43 5.07 -4.50 -7.00
N LYS A 44 5.35 -5.73 -7.39
CA LYS A 44 4.32 -6.74 -7.67
C LYS A 44 4.63 -8.03 -6.94
N ASP A 45 3.69 -8.50 -6.13
CA ASP A 45 3.76 -9.82 -5.50
C ASP A 45 2.60 -10.65 -6.02
N GLU A 46 2.90 -11.75 -6.69
CA GLU A 46 1.92 -12.63 -7.31
C GLU A 46 1.91 -13.97 -6.59
N GLY A 47 0.70 -14.45 -6.24
CA GLY A 47 0.53 -15.73 -5.58
C GLY A 47 0.77 -15.73 -4.07
N PHE A 48 0.97 -14.56 -3.46
CA PHE A 48 1.25 -14.44 -2.03
C PHE A 48 0.02 -13.95 -1.28
N SER A 49 -0.24 -14.54 -0.11
CA SER A 49 -1.33 -14.13 0.76
C SER A 49 -1.07 -12.75 1.38
N GLY A 50 -2.14 -11.97 1.58
CA GLY A 50 -2.05 -10.69 2.27
C GLY A 50 -1.68 -10.80 3.74
N SER A 51 -1.77 -11.99 4.33
CA SER A 51 -1.36 -12.22 5.71
C SER A 51 0.09 -12.66 5.84
N ASN A 52 0.81 -12.86 4.72
CA ASN A 52 2.23 -13.16 4.73
C ASN A 52 3.04 -11.90 4.45
N ILE A 53 3.75 -11.39 5.48
CA ILE A 53 4.55 -10.17 5.35
C ILE A 53 5.88 -10.41 4.63
N ASN A 54 6.33 -11.67 4.52
CA ASN A 54 7.59 -12.01 3.87
C ASN A 54 7.41 -12.12 2.35
N ARG A 55 6.84 -11.09 1.74
CA ARG A 55 6.63 -11.00 0.29
C ARG A 55 7.80 -10.23 -0.32
N PRO A 56 8.47 -10.79 -1.35
CA PRO A 56 9.71 -10.17 -1.86
C PRO A 56 9.57 -8.73 -2.35
N ALA A 57 8.49 -8.42 -3.07
CA ALA A 57 8.30 -7.05 -3.57
C ALA A 57 7.97 -6.10 -2.43
N LEU A 58 7.18 -6.54 -1.45
CA LEU A 58 6.89 -5.74 -0.25
C LEU A 58 8.19 -5.43 0.51
N GLU A 59 9.03 -6.43 0.67
CA GLU A 59 10.32 -6.24 1.37
C GLU A 59 11.20 -5.22 0.65
N ARG A 60 11.29 -5.31 -0.68
CA ARG A 60 12.04 -4.32 -1.47
C ARG A 60 11.44 -2.93 -1.35
N MET A 61 10.10 -2.84 -1.33
CA MET A 61 9.42 -1.56 -1.19
C MET A 61 9.75 -0.91 0.15
N LEU A 62 9.70 -1.67 1.23
CA LEU A 62 10.03 -1.13 2.56
C LEU A 62 11.49 -0.71 2.65
N PHE A 63 12.40 -1.46 2.05
CA PHE A 63 13.80 -1.08 1.97
C PHE A 63 13.98 0.22 1.16
N ASP A 64 13.35 0.31 -0.02
CA ASP A 64 13.46 1.50 -0.86
C ASP A 64 12.84 2.72 -0.21
N ALA A 65 11.80 2.54 0.61
CA ALA A 65 11.23 3.63 1.41
C ALA A 65 12.27 4.18 2.40
N SER A 66 13.05 3.29 3.02
CA SER A 66 14.11 3.72 3.95
C SER A 66 15.23 4.47 3.22
N GLU A 67 15.38 4.25 1.92
CA GLU A 67 16.36 4.94 1.08
C GLU A 67 15.79 6.20 0.43
N ASN A 68 14.61 6.62 0.82
CA ASN A 68 13.96 7.84 0.33
C ASN A 68 13.76 7.84 -1.20
N ARG A 69 13.37 6.70 -1.76
CA ARG A 69 13.20 6.55 -3.21
C ARG A 69 11.86 7.08 -3.72
N PHE A 70 10.88 7.25 -2.84
CA PHE A 70 9.55 7.76 -3.19
C PHE A 70 8.90 8.41 -1.97
N ASP A 71 7.78 9.10 -2.19
CA ASP A 71 7.10 9.88 -1.16
C ASP A 71 5.78 9.26 -0.73
N ILE A 72 5.15 8.47 -1.59
CA ILE A 72 3.84 7.89 -1.32
C ILE A 72 3.74 6.51 -1.96
N VAL A 73 3.09 5.59 -1.24
CA VAL A 73 2.74 4.28 -1.77
C VAL A 73 1.25 4.30 -2.10
N VAL A 74 0.89 3.92 -3.33
CA VAL A 74 -0.49 3.86 -3.77
C VAL A 74 -0.86 2.40 -4.00
N VAL A 75 -1.96 1.96 -3.38
CA VAL A 75 -2.47 0.60 -3.50
C VAL A 75 -3.89 0.62 -4.03
N TRP A 76 -4.32 -0.48 -4.66
CA TRP A 76 -5.67 -0.60 -5.19
C TRP A 76 -6.69 -0.65 -4.06
N LYS A 77 -6.40 -1.45 -3.03
CA LYS A 77 -7.11 -1.49 -1.74
C LYS A 77 -6.08 -1.71 -0.64
N TYR A 78 -6.40 -1.27 0.57
CA TYR A 78 -5.48 -1.46 1.70
C TYR A 78 -5.19 -2.93 1.97
N ASP A 79 -6.12 -3.86 1.69
CA ASP A 79 -5.89 -5.29 1.89
C ASP A 79 -4.84 -5.86 0.93
N ARG A 80 -4.48 -5.14 -0.13
CA ARG A 80 -3.35 -5.52 -0.99
C ARG A 80 -2.03 -5.36 -0.24
N LEU A 81 -1.97 -4.39 0.66
CA LEU A 81 -0.78 -4.19 1.47
C LEU A 81 -0.69 -5.27 2.56
N SER A 82 -1.76 -5.46 3.32
CA SER A 82 -1.87 -6.55 4.29
C SER A 82 -3.32 -6.74 4.71
N ARG A 83 -3.71 -7.99 4.98
CA ARG A 83 -4.99 -8.33 5.60
C ARG A 83 -4.86 -8.57 7.09
N ASP A 84 -3.63 -8.62 7.59
CA ASP A 84 -3.35 -8.95 8.98
C ASP A 84 -3.45 -7.71 9.85
N ASP A 85 -4.21 -7.81 10.94
CA ASP A 85 -4.43 -6.69 11.85
C ASP A 85 -3.16 -6.22 12.54
N ILE A 86 -2.16 -7.09 12.62
CA ILE A 86 -0.86 -6.77 13.24
C ILE A 86 0.11 -6.23 12.18
N ASP A 87 0.20 -6.91 11.04
CA ASP A 87 1.16 -6.56 9.99
C ASP A 87 0.83 -5.24 9.31
N PHE A 88 -0.47 -4.95 9.09
CA PHE A 88 -0.87 -3.72 8.42
C PHE A 88 -0.41 -2.48 9.18
N PRO A 89 -0.67 -2.35 10.49
CA PRO A 89 -0.17 -1.21 11.25
C PRO A 89 1.36 -1.11 11.26
N LEU A 90 2.05 -2.25 11.30
CA LEU A 90 3.53 -2.25 11.28
C LEU A 90 4.06 -1.72 9.95
N ILE A 91 3.44 -2.12 8.84
CA ILE A 91 3.84 -1.61 7.51
C ILE A 91 3.60 -0.12 7.42
N VAL A 92 2.42 0.34 7.84
CA VAL A 92 2.06 1.77 7.81
C VAL A 92 3.02 2.56 8.70
N HIS A 93 3.32 2.06 9.89
CA HIS A 93 4.25 2.71 10.81
C HIS A 93 5.65 2.83 10.19
N ASN A 94 6.13 1.75 9.57
CA ASN A 94 7.43 1.75 8.92
C ASN A 94 7.50 2.81 7.81
N LEU A 95 6.46 2.89 6.98
CA LEU A 95 6.40 3.89 5.93
C LEU A 95 6.37 5.31 6.49
N LYS A 96 5.55 5.55 7.50
CA LYS A 96 5.46 6.86 8.16
C LYS A 96 6.77 7.29 8.79
N LYS A 97 7.48 6.35 9.40
CA LYS A 97 8.79 6.58 9.99
C LYS A 97 9.77 7.12 8.95
N ASN A 98 9.65 6.65 7.72
CA ASN A 98 10.49 7.07 6.60
C ASN A 98 9.86 8.22 5.80
N LYS A 99 8.84 8.87 6.35
CA LYS A 99 8.14 10.01 5.74
C LYS A 99 7.46 9.64 4.43
N VAL A 100 6.99 8.39 4.32
CA VAL A 100 6.26 7.91 3.17
C VAL A 100 4.79 7.76 3.55
N SER A 101 3.92 8.40 2.78
CA SER A 101 2.46 8.30 2.96
C SER A 101 1.91 7.07 2.25
N ILE A 102 0.69 6.69 2.60
CA ILE A 102 -0.01 5.60 1.93
C ILE A 102 -1.38 6.09 1.48
N GLU A 103 -1.79 5.66 0.30
CA GLU A 103 -3.09 6.03 -0.26
C GLU A 103 -3.70 4.84 -0.98
N SER A 104 -5.00 4.59 -0.73
CA SER A 104 -5.75 3.55 -1.42
C SER A 104 -6.65 4.18 -2.47
N MET A 105 -6.66 3.60 -3.67
CA MET A 105 -7.52 4.09 -4.74
C MET A 105 -9.01 3.89 -4.43
N ARG A 106 -9.35 2.77 -3.78
CA ARG A 106 -10.73 2.37 -3.55
C ARG A 106 -11.29 2.76 -2.19
N GLU A 107 -10.47 3.31 -1.32
CA GLU A 107 -10.87 3.64 0.05
C GLU A 107 -10.45 5.07 0.37
N PRO A 108 -11.14 5.74 1.33
CA PRO A 108 -10.73 7.10 1.70
C PRO A 108 -9.28 7.16 2.16
N THR A 109 -8.61 8.26 1.82
CA THR A 109 -7.22 8.44 2.24
C THR A 109 -7.15 8.70 3.75
N PRO A 110 -6.04 8.31 4.41
CA PRO A 110 -5.89 8.52 5.86
C PRO A 110 -5.89 9.97 6.30
N ASN A 111 -5.84 10.94 5.41
CA ASN A 111 -5.75 12.36 5.75
C ASN A 111 -7.02 13.16 5.46
N ASP A 112 -8.14 12.48 5.21
CA ASP A 112 -9.38 13.16 4.82
C ASP A 112 -10.41 13.30 5.96
N GLY A 113 -10.03 12.96 7.19
CA GLY A 113 -10.94 13.01 8.33
C GLY A 113 -11.93 11.86 8.38
N SER A 114 -11.78 10.85 7.55
CA SER A 114 -12.68 9.70 7.52
C SER A 114 -12.52 8.82 8.76
N PRO A 115 -13.51 7.94 9.05
CA PRO A 115 -13.36 6.94 10.11
C PRO A 115 -12.13 6.05 9.90
N TYR A 116 -11.76 5.80 8.65
CA TYR A 116 -10.56 5.02 8.34
C TYR A 116 -9.30 5.73 8.79
N ASN A 117 -9.24 7.06 8.58
CA ASN A 117 -8.12 7.86 9.07
C ASN A 117 -8.00 7.79 10.59
N GLU A 118 -9.12 7.90 11.31
CA GLU A 118 -9.13 7.80 12.77
C GLU A 118 -8.64 6.43 13.23
N PHE A 119 -9.03 5.36 12.54
CA PHE A 119 -8.59 4.01 12.83
C PHE A 119 -7.07 3.89 12.67
N ILE A 120 -6.52 4.36 11.56
CA ILE A 120 -5.07 4.32 11.31
C ILE A 120 -4.31 5.14 12.36
N VAL A 121 -4.77 6.35 12.65
CA VAL A 121 -4.13 7.22 13.65
C VAL A 121 -4.16 6.56 15.04
N GLY A 122 -5.30 5.94 15.39
CA GLY A 122 -5.42 5.23 16.65
C GLY A 122 -4.45 4.06 16.77
N LEU A 123 -4.30 3.28 15.71
CA LEU A 123 -3.36 2.17 15.68
C LEU A 123 -1.91 2.65 15.81
N LEU A 124 -1.56 3.72 15.11
CA LEU A 124 -0.21 4.29 15.20
C LEU A 124 0.08 4.81 16.59
N GLY A 125 -0.91 5.46 17.23
CA GLY A 125 -0.79 5.91 18.59
C GLY A 125 -0.58 4.77 19.58
N LEU A 126 -1.33 3.68 19.40
CA LEU A 126 -1.20 2.49 20.24
C LEU A 126 0.20 1.88 20.10
N MET A 127 0.70 1.78 18.87
CA MET A 127 2.03 1.24 18.61
C MET A 127 3.13 2.11 19.23
N ALA A 128 2.95 3.43 19.19
CA ALA A 128 3.91 4.35 19.78
C ALA A 128 3.98 4.23 21.30
N SER A 129 2.93 3.72 21.95
CA SER A 129 2.89 3.54 23.40
C SER A 129 3.47 2.20 23.84
N LEU A 130 3.79 1.32 22.92
CA LEU A 130 4.45 0.05 23.23
C LEU A 130 5.98 0.26 23.31
#